data_62268c291daa8c10185e4494b9515671
#
_entry.id   62268c291daa8c10185e4494b9515671
#
_cell.length_a   1.000
_cell.length_b   1.000
_cell.length_c   1.000
_cell.angle_alpha   90.00
_cell.angle_beta   90.00
_cell.angle_gamma   90.00
#
_symmetry.space_group_name_H-M   'P 1'
#
loop_
_entity.id
_entity.type
_entity.pdbx_description
1 polymer ?
#
loop_
_entity_poly.entity_id
_entity_poly.type
_entity_poly.pdbx_seq_one_letter_code
_entity_poly.pdbx_strand_id
1 'polypeptide(L)'
;MKNFLPFMFVFLALGACSSGPKYANKVINISELSERPSQIVKEYRIGIGDSLQINVWKNPDLGVTVPVRPDGKISAPLVGDIVVAGLTPDDVAQVITKRLSKFVRTPNVAVIMTSLSSTTYISRVRVTGAVVQSTSLAHSQGMTILDAVLAAGGPNEFADTEDAKLFRRIAEETALIPVNLKSILEEGNLTDNILLMPGDTLTVPEKLF
;
A
#
# COMPACT_ATOMS: atom_id res chain seq x y z
N MET A 1 -30.27 -68.01 36.24
CA MET A 1 -28.90 -67.61 35.88
C MET A 1 -29.06 -66.32 35.06
N LYS A 2 -28.61 -65.18 35.59
CA LYS A 2 -28.98 -63.85 35.12
C LYS A 2 -27.89 -63.31 34.16
N ASN A 3 -28.28 -63.04 32.91
CA ASN A 3 -27.43 -62.33 31.97
C ASN A 3 -27.58 -60.84 32.14
N PHE A 4 -26.48 -60.17 32.51
CA PHE A 4 -26.39 -58.71 32.65
C PHE A 4 -25.77 -58.15 31.36
N LEU A 5 -26.52 -57.38 30.59
CA LEU A 5 -26.08 -56.73 29.37
C LEU A 5 -25.61 -55.29 29.71
N PRO A 6 -24.38 -54.86 29.45
CA PRO A 6 -24.01 -53.48 29.71
C PRO A 6 -24.44 -52.57 28.53
N PHE A 7 -25.20 -51.54 28.89
CA PHE A 7 -25.68 -50.47 28.02
C PHE A 7 -24.51 -49.54 27.68
N MET A 8 -24.06 -49.59 26.41
CA MET A 8 -22.99 -48.75 25.91
C MET A 8 -23.53 -47.37 25.54
N PHE A 9 -23.25 -46.36 26.35
CA PHE A 9 -23.60 -44.97 26.15
C PHE A 9 -22.64 -44.36 25.13
N VAL A 10 -23.09 -44.15 23.89
CA VAL A 10 -22.35 -43.42 22.86
C VAL A 10 -22.51 -41.93 23.11
N PHE A 11 -21.43 -41.32 23.62
CA PHE A 11 -21.34 -39.86 23.79
C PHE A 11 -21.00 -39.25 22.44
N LEU A 12 -22.01 -38.67 21.79
CA LEU A 12 -21.85 -37.92 20.54
C LEU A 12 -21.27 -36.51 20.89
N ALA A 13 -19.96 -36.34 20.79
CA ALA A 13 -19.29 -35.06 20.95
C ALA A 13 -19.56 -34.18 19.70
N LEU A 14 -20.47 -33.23 19.84
CA LEU A 14 -20.66 -32.15 18.89
C LEU A 14 -19.46 -31.19 19.00
N GLY A 15 -18.46 -31.39 18.16
CA GLY A 15 -17.37 -30.45 17.96
C GLY A 15 -17.87 -29.21 17.27
N ALA A 16 -18.11 -28.12 18.02
CA ALA A 16 -18.36 -26.80 17.47
C ALA A 16 -17.07 -26.28 16.82
N CYS A 17 -16.98 -26.31 15.49
CA CYS A 17 -15.96 -25.59 14.73
C CYS A 17 -16.20 -24.10 14.83
N SER A 18 -15.54 -23.43 15.78
CA SER A 18 -15.37 -21.99 15.81
C SER A 18 -14.22 -21.62 14.86
N SER A 19 -14.51 -21.40 13.58
CA SER A 19 -13.55 -20.82 12.63
C SER A 19 -13.69 -19.29 12.66
N GLY A 20 -13.16 -18.67 13.72
CA GLY A 20 -12.85 -17.24 13.72
C GLY A 20 -11.65 -16.96 12.78
N PRO A 21 -11.54 -15.75 12.21
CA PRO A 21 -10.40 -15.41 11.36
C PRO A 21 -9.10 -15.57 12.16
N LYS A 22 -8.21 -16.43 11.68
CA LYS A 22 -6.87 -16.62 12.26
C LYS A 22 -6.03 -15.39 11.90
N TYR A 23 -6.07 -14.36 12.74
CA TYR A 23 -5.02 -13.36 12.73
C TYR A 23 -3.78 -14.01 13.34
N ALA A 24 -2.73 -14.14 12.55
CA ALA A 24 -1.43 -14.50 13.10
C ALA A 24 -0.94 -13.33 13.94
N ASN A 25 -1.15 -13.39 15.26
CA ASN A 25 -0.74 -12.39 16.23
C ASN A 25 0.79 -12.42 16.39
N LYS A 26 1.52 -12.01 15.36
CA LYS A 26 2.93 -11.67 15.54
C LYS A 26 2.96 -10.23 16.04
N VAL A 27 2.97 -10.06 17.37
CA VAL A 27 3.26 -8.78 18.00
C VAL A 27 4.73 -8.49 17.73
N ILE A 28 5.03 -7.50 16.90
CA ILE A 28 6.39 -7.06 16.62
C ILE A 28 6.67 -5.91 17.60
N ASN A 29 7.72 -6.04 18.39
CA ASN A 29 8.16 -4.97 19.28
C ASN A 29 8.69 -3.77 18.47
N ILE A 30 8.35 -2.56 18.91
CA ILE A 30 8.73 -1.28 18.28
C ILE A 30 10.25 -1.15 18.09
N SER A 31 11.05 -1.73 18.99
CA SER A 31 12.52 -1.73 18.89
C SER A 31 13.08 -2.45 17.65
N GLU A 32 12.36 -3.42 17.08
CA GLU A 32 12.77 -4.10 15.84
C GLU A 32 12.45 -3.28 14.57
N LEU A 33 11.60 -2.26 14.69
CA LEU A 33 11.16 -1.41 13.58
C LEU A 33 12.00 -0.13 13.44
N SER A 34 12.83 0.21 14.43
CA SER A 34 13.64 1.42 14.44
C SER A 34 14.92 1.34 13.59
N GLU A 35 15.30 0.17 13.11
CA GLU A 35 16.29 0.06 12.05
C GLU A 35 15.62 0.49 10.73
N ARG A 36 15.85 1.75 10.36
CA ARG A 36 15.44 2.29 9.06
C ARG A 36 16.14 1.45 7.98
N PRO A 37 15.46 0.59 7.22
CA PRO A 37 16.02 0.23 5.94
C PRO A 37 16.04 1.53 5.14
N SER A 38 17.24 2.01 4.82
CA SER A 38 17.39 2.96 3.71
C SER A 38 16.86 2.20 2.49
N GLN A 39 15.56 2.35 2.22
CA GLN A 39 14.97 1.83 1.01
C GLN A 39 15.61 2.63 -0.11
N ILE A 40 16.69 2.08 -0.67
CA ILE A 40 17.12 2.39 -2.03
C ILE A 40 15.84 2.29 -2.84
N VAL A 41 15.36 3.43 -3.32
CA VAL A 41 14.12 3.51 -4.10
C VAL A 41 14.32 2.53 -5.25
N LYS A 42 13.64 1.40 -5.21
CA LYS A 42 13.64 0.46 -6.32
C LYS A 42 13.23 1.25 -7.55
N GLU A 43 14.00 1.10 -8.62
CA GLU A 43 13.73 1.71 -9.90
C GLU A 43 12.24 1.67 -10.24
N TYR A 44 11.67 2.84 -10.54
CA TYR A 44 10.24 2.95 -10.79
C TYR A 44 9.85 2.15 -12.04
N ARG A 45 8.80 1.35 -11.92
CA ARG A 45 8.22 0.63 -13.04
C ARG A 45 6.82 1.15 -13.33
N ILE A 46 6.59 1.44 -14.58
CA ILE A 46 5.34 1.99 -15.11
C ILE A 46 4.19 1.04 -14.82
N GLY A 47 3.11 1.58 -14.26
CA GLY A 47 1.88 0.85 -13.96
C GLY A 47 0.69 1.30 -14.78
N ILE A 48 -0.40 0.54 -14.70
CA ILE A 48 -1.69 0.87 -15.34
C ILE A 48 -2.23 2.16 -14.71
N GLY A 49 -2.71 3.08 -15.55
CA GLY A 49 -3.24 4.39 -15.13
C GLY A 49 -2.20 5.50 -14.99
N ASP A 50 -0.91 5.19 -15.08
CA ASP A 50 0.13 6.22 -15.14
C ASP A 50 0.03 7.01 -16.44
N SER A 51 0.55 8.23 -16.45
CA SER A 51 0.63 9.06 -17.67
C SER A 51 2.08 9.32 -18.04
N LEU A 52 2.36 9.12 -19.32
CA LEU A 52 3.66 9.28 -19.92
C LEU A 52 3.63 10.43 -20.91
N GLN A 53 4.63 11.30 -20.88
CA GLN A 53 4.92 12.26 -21.93
C GLN A 53 6.11 11.75 -22.74
N ILE A 54 5.88 11.54 -24.02
CA ILE A 54 6.90 11.12 -24.99
C ILE A 54 7.33 12.36 -25.75
N ASN A 55 8.61 12.68 -25.73
CA ASN A 55 9.21 13.77 -26.48
C ASN A 55 10.20 13.22 -27.49
N VAL A 56 10.09 13.67 -28.75
CA VAL A 56 11.02 13.27 -29.82
C VAL A 56 11.79 14.50 -30.27
N TRP A 57 13.11 14.50 -30.03
CA TRP A 57 13.98 15.62 -30.37
C TRP A 57 13.91 15.96 -31.86
N LYS A 58 13.75 17.24 -32.19
CA LYS A 58 13.56 17.78 -33.55
C LYS A 58 12.30 17.33 -34.29
N ASN A 59 11.41 16.57 -33.64
CA ASN A 59 10.14 16.13 -34.22
C ASN A 59 9.00 16.30 -33.20
N PRO A 60 8.62 17.53 -32.87
CA PRO A 60 7.60 17.79 -31.85
C PRO A 60 6.23 17.19 -32.21
N ASP A 61 5.91 17.07 -33.48
CA ASP A 61 4.67 16.46 -33.97
C ASP A 61 4.52 14.97 -33.63
N LEU A 62 5.61 14.31 -33.24
CA LEU A 62 5.62 12.92 -32.77
C LEU A 62 5.56 12.84 -31.23
N GLY A 63 5.64 13.99 -30.56
CA GLY A 63 5.46 14.07 -29.10
C GLY A 63 4.01 13.90 -28.71
N VAL A 64 3.76 13.14 -27.64
CA VAL A 64 2.40 12.88 -27.14
C VAL A 64 2.42 12.60 -25.65
N THR A 65 1.35 13.02 -24.97
CA THR A 65 1.07 12.62 -23.58
C THR A 65 -0.07 11.60 -23.58
N VAL A 66 0.19 10.42 -23.06
CA VAL A 66 -0.75 9.30 -23.09
C VAL A 66 -0.82 8.57 -21.74
N PRO A 67 -2.03 8.15 -21.30
CA PRO A 67 -2.17 7.28 -20.16
C PRO A 67 -1.85 5.82 -20.55
N VAL A 68 -1.35 5.05 -19.58
CA VAL A 68 -1.24 3.59 -19.69
C VAL A 68 -2.61 2.98 -19.56
N ARG A 69 -3.03 2.30 -20.61
CA ARG A 69 -4.33 1.64 -20.70
C ARG A 69 -4.42 0.43 -19.76
N PRO A 70 -5.65 -0.07 -19.46
CA PRO A 70 -5.84 -1.27 -18.63
C PRO A 70 -5.15 -2.54 -19.16
N ASP A 71 -4.88 -2.61 -20.48
CA ASP A 71 -4.12 -3.68 -21.09
C ASP A 71 -2.58 -3.51 -20.96
N GLY A 72 -2.13 -2.50 -20.21
CA GLY A 72 -0.72 -2.20 -19.98
C GLY A 72 0.01 -1.58 -21.17
N LYS A 73 -0.74 -1.09 -22.17
CA LYS A 73 -0.17 -0.50 -23.38
C LYS A 73 -0.39 1.01 -23.45
N ILE A 74 0.43 1.65 -24.27
CA ILE A 74 0.22 3.01 -24.78
C ILE A 74 0.19 3.00 -26.30
N SER A 75 -0.42 4.03 -26.89
CA SER A 75 -0.43 4.26 -28.33
C SER A 75 0.34 5.54 -28.65
N ALA A 76 1.36 5.45 -29.52
CA ALA A 76 2.16 6.59 -29.91
C ALA A 76 2.20 6.74 -31.45
N PRO A 77 2.32 7.99 -31.98
CA PRO A 77 2.38 8.25 -33.40
C PRO A 77 3.49 7.44 -34.10
N LEU A 78 3.21 6.86 -35.25
CA LEU A 78 4.10 6.00 -36.06
C LEU A 78 4.56 4.71 -35.39
N VAL A 79 4.52 4.62 -34.08
CA VAL A 79 4.97 3.46 -33.28
C VAL A 79 3.86 2.45 -33.06
N GLY A 80 2.60 2.94 -33.00
CA GLY A 80 1.43 2.14 -32.67
C GLY A 80 1.38 1.74 -31.19
N ASP A 81 0.79 0.60 -30.93
CA ASP A 81 0.63 0.06 -29.57
C ASP A 81 1.92 -0.58 -29.06
N ILE A 82 2.31 -0.22 -27.82
CA ILE A 82 3.46 -0.76 -27.11
C ILE A 82 3.08 -1.16 -25.71
N VAL A 83 3.49 -2.33 -25.26
CA VAL A 83 3.39 -2.75 -23.87
C VAL A 83 4.44 -1.99 -23.06
N VAL A 84 4.01 -1.26 -22.05
CA VAL A 84 4.88 -0.42 -21.19
C VAL A 84 4.76 -0.79 -19.71
N ALA A 85 3.69 -1.46 -19.30
CA ALA A 85 3.51 -1.88 -17.91
C ALA A 85 4.66 -2.80 -17.47
N GLY A 86 5.26 -2.48 -16.31
CA GLY A 86 6.42 -3.19 -15.75
C GLY A 86 7.78 -2.75 -16.28
N LEU A 87 7.83 -1.92 -17.33
CA LEU A 87 9.08 -1.35 -17.87
C LEU A 87 9.44 -0.06 -17.13
N THR A 88 10.73 0.32 -17.22
CA THR A 88 11.18 1.65 -16.79
C THR A 88 10.94 2.68 -17.90
N PRO A 89 10.89 3.99 -17.59
CA PRO A 89 10.80 5.03 -18.60
C PRO A 89 11.91 4.96 -19.64
N ASP A 90 13.12 4.59 -19.21
CA ASP A 90 14.27 4.43 -20.10
C ASP A 90 14.12 3.25 -21.05
N ASP A 91 13.62 2.10 -20.56
CA ASP A 91 13.33 0.95 -21.43
C ASP A 91 12.28 1.31 -22.48
N VAL A 92 11.23 2.05 -22.09
CA VAL A 92 10.19 2.51 -23.02
C VAL A 92 10.78 3.47 -24.07
N ALA A 93 11.67 4.40 -23.67
CA ALA A 93 12.34 5.30 -24.59
C ALA A 93 13.18 4.52 -25.64
N GLN A 94 13.89 3.48 -25.22
CA GLN A 94 14.66 2.61 -26.12
C GLN A 94 13.74 1.86 -27.10
N VAL A 95 12.62 1.29 -26.62
CA VAL A 95 11.65 0.59 -27.47
C VAL A 95 11.06 1.52 -28.52
N ILE A 96 10.68 2.75 -28.13
CA ILE A 96 10.12 3.76 -29.03
C ILE A 96 11.21 4.18 -30.06
N THR A 97 12.43 4.48 -29.61
CA THR A 97 13.56 4.84 -30.49
C THR A 97 13.78 3.79 -31.54
N LYS A 98 13.81 2.52 -31.16
CA LYS A 98 14.00 1.39 -32.09
C LYS A 98 12.87 1.30 -33.11
N ARG A 99 11.62 1.55 -32.74
CA ARG A 99 10.50 1.52 -33.68
C ARG A 99 10.48 2.74 -34.60
N LEU A 100 10.75 3.93 -34.06
CA LEU A 100 10.81 5.17 -34.83
C LEU A 100 11.95 5.22 -35.82
N SER A 101 13.05 4.50 -35.59
CA SER A 101 14.20 4.46 -36.53
C SER A 101 13.86 3.96 -37.95
N LYS A 102 12.68 3.33 -38.11
CA LYS A 102 12.15 2.95 -39.44
C LYS A 102 11.57 4.15 -40.21
N PHE A 103 11.21 5.23 -39.53
CA PHE A 103 10.52 6.39 -40.11
C PHE A 103 11.34 7.68 -39.98
N VAL A 104 12.15 7.78 -38.93
CA VAL A 104 12.95 8.96 -38.61
C VAL A 104 14.44 8.58 -38.57
N ARG A 105 15.28 9.41 -39.19
CA ARG A 105 16.72 9.22 -39.11
C ARG A 105 17.25 9.66 -37.74
N THR A 106 17.91 8.77 -37.03
CA THR A 106 18.51 9.01 -35.70
C THR A 106 17.53 9.66 -34.68
N PRO A 107 16.39 9.00 -34.34
CA PRO A 107 15.44 9.54 -33.37
C PRO A 107 16.04 9.53 -31.97
N ASN A 108 15.88 10.63 -31.25
CA ASN A 108 16.23 10.74 -29.84
C ASN A 108 14.92 10.96 -29.05
N VAL A 109 14.58 9.98 -28.21
CA VAL A 109 13.29 9.93 -27.49
C VAL A 109 13.55 10.04 -26.00
N ALA A 110 12.83 10.96 -25.36
CA ALA A 110 12.74 11.07 -23.92
C ALA A 110 11.32 10.72 -23.45
N VAL A 111 11.22 9.90 -22.42
CA VAL A 111 9.95 9.53 -21.77
C VAL A 111 9.93 10.09 -20.36
N ILE A 112 8.93 10.91 -20.06
CA ILE A 112 8.77 11.60 -18.78
C ILE A 112 7.46 11.14 -18.14
N MET A 113 7.50 10.77 -16.86
CA MET A 113 6.30 10.48 -16.10
C MET A 113 5.61 11.78 -15.71
N THR A 114 4.36 11.98 -16.11
CA THR A 114 3.56 13.16 -15.75
C THR A 114 2.56 12.89 -14.63
N SER A 115 2.15 11.64 -14.45
CA SER A 115 1.31 11.19 -13.33
C SER A 115 1.64 9.75 -12.94
N LEU A 116 1.66 9.49 -11.63
CA LEU A 116 1.99 8.18 -11.02
C LEU A 116 0.75 7.58 -10.35
N SER A 117 -0.34 7.44 -11.10
CA SER A 117 -1.63 6.98 -10.57
C SER A 117 -1.60 5.54 -10.07
N SER A 118 -0.78 4.69 -10.70
CA SER A 118 -0.62 3.27 -10.32
C SER A 118 -0.08 3.10 -8.90
N THR A 119 0.89 3.92 -8.52
CA THR A 119 1.48 3.91 -7.17
C THR A 119 0.60 4.58 -6.14
N THR A 120 -0.12 5.63 -6.51
CA THR A 120 -0.98 6.38 -5.58
C THR A 120 -2.09 5.52 -5.00
N TYR A 121 -2.65 4.59 -5.76
CA TYR A 121 -3.71 3.70 -5.27
C TYR A 121 -3.18 2.64 -4.28
N ILE A 122 -2.00 2.10 -4.54
CA ILE A 122 -1.38 1.05 -3.71
C ILE A 122 -0.71 1.66 -2.47
N SER A 123 -0.24 2.90 -2.57
CA SER A 123 0.52 3.61 -1.54
C SER A 123 -0.38 4.45 -0.62
N ARG A 124 -1.52 3.91 -0.17
CA ARG A 124 -2.40 4.64 0.74
C ARG A 124 -2.22 4.18 2.18
N VAL A 125 -2.27 5.15 3.10
CA VAL A 125 -2.43 4.92 4.52
C VAL A 125 -3.89 5.20 4.88
N ARG A 126 -4.47 4.34 5.69
CA ARG A 126 -5.87 4.50 6.15
C ARG A 126 -5.90 4.75 7.63
N VAL A 127 -6.74 5.70 8.04
CA VAL A 127 -7.03 5.97 9.45
C VAL A 127 -8.52 5.74 9.66
N THR A 128 -8.86 4.86 10.61
CA THR A 128 -10.23 4.40 10.85
C THR A 128 -10.54 4.32 12.35
N GLY A 129 -11.80 4.17 12.71
CA GLY A 129 -12.27 4.03 14.09
C GLY A 129 -12.62 5.37 14.70
N ALA A 130 -12.35 5.53 16.01
CA ALA A 130 -12.72 6.68 16.82
C ALA A 130 -11.83 7.91 16.57
N VAL A 131 -11.82 8.39 15.33
CA VAL A 131 -11.20 9.65 14.89
C VAL A 131 -12.27 10.63 14.43
N VAL A 132 -11.94 11.92 14.37
CA VAL A 132 -12.89 12.95 13.91
C VAL A 132 -13.37 12.66 12.50
N GLN A 133 -12.45 12.27 11.59
CA GLN A 133 -12.76 11.91 10.21
C GLN A 133 -11.93 10.72 9.75
N SER A 134 -12.57 9.54 9.58
CA SER A 134 -11.91 8.41 8.94
C SER A 134 -11.47 8.80 7.53
N THR A 135 -10.21 8.58 7.20
CA THR A 135 -9.61 9.06 5.96
C THR A 135 -8.65 8.06 5.32
N SER A 136 -8.41 8.24 4.03
CA SER A 136 -7.41 7.50 3.29
C SER A 136 -6.45 8.48 2.61
N LEU A 137 -5.23 8.52 3.10
CA LEU A 137 -4.18 9.46 2.71
C LEU A 137 -3.24 8.83 1.69
N ALA A 138 -2.76 9.62 0.74
CA ALA A 138 -1.61 9.19 -0.06
C ALA A 138 -0.37 9.14 0.84
N HIS A 139 0.33 8.02 0.85
CA HIS A 139 1.55 7.88 1.62
C HIS A 139 2.65 8.81 1.06
N SER A 140 3.29 9.56 1.92
CA SER A 140 4.48 10.36 1.62
C SER A 140 5.69 9.79 2.34
N GLN A 141 6.87 9.88 1.73
CA GLN A 141 8.09 9.42 2.37
C GLN A 141 8.35 10.20 3.67
N GLY A 142 8.56 9.48 4.76
CA GLY A 142 8.74 10.07 6.09
C GLY A 142 7.43 10.29 6.86
N MET A 143 6.26 9.94 6.30
CA MET A 143 4.98 10.04 7.00
C MET A 143 4.97 9.17 8.25
N THR A 144 4.52 9.74 9.36
CA THR A 144 4.44 9.09 10.66
C THR A 144 2.98 8.84 11.09
N ILE A 145 2.80 8.10 12.18
CA ILE A 145 1.48 7.92 12.81
C ILE A 145 0.87 9.27 13.20
N LEU A 146 1.65 10.17 13.77
CA LEU A 146 1.21 11.50 14.16
C LEU A 146 0.65 12.28 12.98
N ASP A 147 1.37 12.29 11.84
CA ASP A 147 0.92 12.97 10.62
C ASP A 147 -0.45 12.44 10.15
N ALA A 148 -0.61 11.12 10.14
CA ALA A 148 -1.83 10.48 9.69
C ALA A 148 -3.02 10.76 10.64
N VAL A 149 -2.79 10.72 11.96
CA VAL A 149 -3.83 11.03 12.96
C VAL A 149 -4.25 12.49 12.88
N LEU A 150 -3.30 13.43 12.76
CA LEU A 150 -3.60 14.85 12.61
C LEU A 150 -4.36 15.14 11.31
N ALA A 151 -4.01 14.48 10.21
CA ALA A 151 -4.75 14.59 8.95
C ALA A 151 -6.18 14.02 9.03
N ALA A 152 -6.44 13.09 9.97
CA ALA A 152 -7.78 12.59 10.29
C ALA A 152 -8.56 13.48 11.28
N GLY A 153 -7.99 14.64 11.67
CA GLY A 153 -8.58 15.57 12.65
C GLY A 153 -8.35 15.18 14.10
N GLY A 154 -7.51 14.19 14.37
CA GLY A 154 -7.25 13.68 15.72
C GLY A 154 -8.24 12.62 16.20
N PRO A 155 -8.02 12.03 17.38
CA PRO A 155 -8.97 11.14 18.03
C PRO A 155 -10.20 11.93 18.48
N ASN A 156 -11.38 11.29 18.45
CA ASN A 156 -12.61 11.89 18.98
C ASN A 156 -12.74 11.64 20.49
N GLU A 157 -13.82 12.14 21.10
CA GLU A 157 -14.10 12.02 22.54
C GLU A 157 -14.30 10.58 23.05
N PHE A 158 -14.66 9.66 22.15
CA PHE A 158 -14.86 8.24 22.46
C PHE A 158 -13.61 7.39 22.22
N ALA A 159 -12.53 7.98 21.73
CA ALA A 159 -11.34 7.26 21.32
C ALA A 159 -10.58 6.65 22.51
N ASP A 160 -10.25 5.37 22.39
CA ASP A 160 -9.21 4.75 23.22
C ASP A 160 -7.83 5.03 22.61
N THR A 161 -7.19 6.06 23.11
CA THR A 161 -5.89 6.51 22.63
C THR A 161 -4.73 5.65 23.11
N GLU A 162 -4.94 4.78 24.11
CA GLU A 162 -3.91 3.90 24.64
C GLU A 162 -3.83 2.56 23.88
N ASP A 163 -4.95 2.10 23.25
CA ASP A 163 -5.03 0.81 22.57
C ASP A 163 -5.21 0.94 21.04
N ALA A 164 -4.65 1.98 20.43
CA ALA A 164 -4.67 2.09 18.98
C ALA A 164 -3.81 0.98 18.33
N LYS A 165 -4.17 0.57 17.10
CA LYS A 165 -3.59 -0.57 16.42
C LYS A 165 -3.19 -0.20 15.00
N LEU A 166 -1.93 -0.44 14.66
CA LEU A 166 -1.42 -0.32 13.30
C LEU A 166 -1.36 -1.71 12.66
N PHE A 167 -2.12 -1.89 11.59
CA PHE A 167 -2.09 -3.09 10.76
C PHE A 167 -1.16 -2.86 9.57
N ARG A 168 -0.11 -3.67 9.50
CA ARG A 168 0.88 -3.64 8.41
C ARG A 168 0.95 -4.98 7.72
N ARG A 169 0.84 -4.99 6.41
CA ARG A 169 1.03 -6.20 5.62
C ARG A 169 2.51 -6.44 5.34
N ILE A 170 3.04 -7.56 5.82
CA ILE A 170 4.41 -8.00 5.58
C ILE A 170 4.31 -9.32 4.80
N ALA A 171 4.68 -9.27 3.52
CA ALA A 171 4.45 -10.37 2.57
C ALA A 171 2.96 -10.75 2.48
N GLU A 172 2.60 -11.97 2.90
CA GLU A 172 1.20 -12.44 2.91
C GLU A 172 0.53 -12.37 4.28
N GLU A 173 1.27 -11.99 5.32
CA GLU A 173 0.77 -11.89 6.69
C GLU A 173 0.45 -10.44 7.08
N THR A 174 -0.50 -10.27 7.98
CA THR A 174 -0.81 -8.97 8.58
C THR A 174 -0.23 -8.93 9.99
N ALA A 175 0.76 -8.07 10.19
CA ALA A 175 1.32 -7.77 11.49
C ALA A 175 0.43 -6.73 12.21
N LEU A 176 0.19 -6.94 13.49
CA LEU A 176 -0.46 -6.00 14.38
C LEU A 176 0.62 -5.35 15.25
N ILE A 177 0.69 -4.03 15.22
CA ILE A 177 1.63 -3.22 15.99
C ILE A 177 0.79 -2.37 16.94
N PRO A 178 0.90 -2.56 18.26
CA PRO A 178 0.20 -1.71 19.23
C PRO A 178 0.78 -0.30 19.19
N VAL A 179 -0.07 0.70 19.31
CA VAL A 179 0.30 2.12 19.26
C VAL A 179 -0.36 2.85 20.42
N ASN A 180 0.44 3.57 21.21
CA ASN A 180 -0.07 4.45 22.25
C ASN A 180 -0.15 5.88 21.72
N LEU A 181 -1.33 6.28 21.22
CA LEU A 181 -1.54 7.64 20.72
C LEU A 181 -1.52 8.68 21.84
N LYS A 182 -1.89 8.33 23.07
CA LYS A 182 -1.83 9.24 24.22
C LYS A 182 -0.40 9.65 24.50
N SER A 183 0.54 8.68 24.52
CA SER A 183 1.97 8.94 24.68
C SER A 183 2.50 9.90 23.62
N ILE A 184 2.08 9.74 22.37
CA ILE A 184 2.51 10.58 21.24
C ILE A 184 1.90 11.99 21.33
N LEU A 185 0.56 12.08 21.56
CA LEU A 185 -0.21 13.33 21.42
C LEU A 185 -0.17 14.20 22.67
N GLU A 186 -0.20 13.58 23.86
CA GLU A 186 -0.32 14.29 25.15
C GLU A 186 1.03 14.40 25.85
N GLU A 187 1.87 13.36 25.81
CA GLU A 187 3.14 13.31 26.51
C GLU A 187 4.32 13.74 25.61
N GLY A 188 4.11 13.88 24.31
CA GLY A 188 5.14 14.26 23.35
C GLY A 188 6.24 13.19 23.13
N ASN A 189 5.95 11.93 23.45
CA ASN A 189 6.89 10.84 23.28
C ASN A 189 6.96 10.42 21.81
N LEU A 190 7.93 10.98 21.09
CA LEU A 190 8.13 10.67 19.67
C LEU A 190 8.81 9.32 19.42
N THR A 191 9.21 8.59 20.46
CA THR A 191 9.78 7.24 20.31
C THR A 191 8.72 6.26 19.76
N ASP A 192 7.47 6.44 20.16
CA ASP A 192 6.34 5.62 19.73
C ASP A 192 5.77 6.08 18.38
N ASN A 193 6.24 7.22 17.85
CA ASN A 193 5.79 7.77 16.58
C ASN A 193 6.45 7.07 15.39
N ILE A 194 5.90 5.90 15.04
CA ILE A 194 6.43 5.00 14.01
C ILE A 194 6.22 5.59 12.61
N LEU A 195 7.20 5.37 11.73
CA LEU A 195 7.07 5.63 10.30
C LEU A 195 6.04 4.69 9.66
N LEU A 196 5.10 5.27 8.94
CA LEU A 196 4.09 4.54 8.19
C LEU A 196 4.67 4.01 6.88
N MET A 197 4.14 2.89 6.43
CA MET A 197 4.46 2.27 5.14
C MET A 197 3.23 2.29 4.22
N PRO A 198 3.45 2.22 2.88
CA PRO A 198 2.35 2.05 1.94
C PRO A 198 1.47 0.85 2.28
N GLY A 199 0.17 1.06 2.34
CA GLY A 199 -0.80 0.02 2.67
C GLY A 199 -1.14 -0.12 4.15
N ASP A 200 -0.49 0.61 5.05
CA ASP A 200 -0.77 0.61 6.49
C ASP A 200 -2.21 1.06 6.78
N THR A 201 -2.80 0.46 7.80
CA THR A 201 -4.10 0.86 8.33
C THR A 201 -3.99 1.07 9.83
N LEU A 202 -4.19 2.32 10.27
CA LEU A 202 -4.28 2.69 11.67
C LEU A 202 -5.75 2.65 12.10
N THR A 203 -6.05 1.91 13.16
CA THR A 203 -7.38 1.83 13.75
C THR A 203 -7.33 2.31 15.20
N VAL A 204 -8.14 3.29 15.50
CA VAL A 204 -8.32 3.81 16.86
C VAL A 204 -9.64 3.21 17.42
N PRO A 205 -9.61 2.34 18.42
CA PRO A 205 -10.82 1.77 18.98
C PRO A 205 -11.60 2.79 19.81
N GLU A 206 -12.86 2.47 20.10
CA GLU A 206 -13.65 3.21 21.09
C GLU A 206 -13.38 2.67 22.49
N LYS A 207 -13.46 3.53 23.50
CA LYS A 207 -13.41 3.11 24.90
C LYS A 207 -14.58 2.19 25.22
N LEU A 208 -14.28 1.03 25.77
CA LEU A 208 -15.30 0.17 26.35
C LEU A 208 -15.63 0.70 27.75
N PHE A 209 -16.89 1.05 27.97
CA PHE A 209 -17.43 1.51 29.28
C PHE A 209 -17.52 0.34 30.27
#